data_044a92b8f6ac875c1d11755315ac9d03
#
_entry.id   044a92b8f6ac875c1d11755315ac9d03
#
_cell.length_a   1.000
_cell.length_b   1.000
_cell.length_c   1.000
_cell.angle_alpha   90.00
_cell.angle_beta   90.00
_cell.angle_gamma   90.00
#
_symmetry.space_group_name_H-M   'P 1'
#
loop_
_entity.id
_entity.type
_entity.pdbx_description
1 polymer ?
#
loop_
_entity_poly.entity_id
_entity_poly.type
_entity_poly.pdbx_seq_one_letter_code
_entity_poly.pdbx_strand_id
1 'polypeptide(L)'
;MQKIVALGGGHGLAATLSALRQLTNEITAVVTVADNGGSSGRLREELPILPPGDLRMALAALCADDEWGRTWANIMQHRFESDGPLNGHAMGNLLLASLWNENEDPVVGLDRVGQLLKVIGRVLPMSTVPLDIEGTFNTSTGRIVIRGQKEVATAKGRIESLRLIPENPQALLETLNAIRVADWITMGPGSWFSSVMPHLMVPMQQDALIRTKAKKILILNLDASNATLGEEFAGSTPEEHLDFFHSYAPELKIDYCLVDSSVVRNSKALDSAAAKMGGRVVAADIRKAPGSVHHDVSKLTLHLGHIMGPKLVG
;
A
#
# COMPACT_ATOMS: atom_id res chain seq x y z
N MET A 1 -17.89 -1.73 16.60
CA MET A 1 -17.34 -1.19 15.34
C MET A 1 -16.64 -2.29 14.56
N GLN A 2 -16.61 -2.22 13.24
CA GLN A 2 -15.88 -3.18 12.41
C GLN A 2 -14.39 -2.85 12.41
N LYS A 3 -13.55 -3.87 12.58
CA LYS A 3 -12.09 -3.77 12.51
C LYS A 3 -11.63 -3.92 11.07
N ILE A 4 -10.90 -2.93 10.58
CA ILE A 4 -10.40 -2.92 9.21
C ILE A 4 -8.88 -2.92 9.21
N VAL A 5 -8.30 -3.84 8.43
CA VAL A 5 -6.87 -3.83 8.11
C VAL A 5 -6.70 -3.34 6.69
N ALA A 6 -5.86 -2.32 6.49
CA ALA A 6 -5.51 -1.81 5.18
C ALA A 6 -4.05 -2.11 4.84
N LEU A 7 -3.83 -2.92 3.80
CA LEU A 7 -2.51 -3.32 3.34
C LEU A 7 -2.09 -2.50 2.12
N GLY A 8 -0.86 -1.99 2.13
CA GLY A 8 -0.36 -1.23 0.98
C GLY A 8 0.83 -0.35 1.29
N GLY A 9 1.00 0.70 0.50
CA GLY A 9 2.03 1.72 0.64
C GLY A 9 1.70 2.98 -0.16
N GLY A 10 2.50 4.02 0.02
CA GLY A 10 2.47 5.24 -0.76
C GLY A 10 1.13 5.99 -0.78
N HIS A 11 0.92 6.72 -1.86
CA HIS A 11 -0.27 7.56 -2.05
C HIS A 11 -1.56 6.73 -2.15
N GLY A 12 -1.49 5.50 -2.67
CA GLY A 12 -2.65 4.63 -2.80
C GLY A 12 -3.21 4.25 -1.44
N LEU A 13 -2.36 3.72 -0.54
CA LEU A 13 -2.76 3.40 0.82
C LEU A 13 -3.22 4.66 1.57
N ALA A 14 -2.54 5.80 1.42
CA ALA A 14 -2.94 7.05 2.07
C ALA A 14 -4.36 7.48 1.66
N ALA A 15 -4.74 7.34 0.38
CA ALA A 15 -6.10 7.61 -0.08
C ALA A 15 -7.12 6.65 0.55
N THR A 16 -6.80 5.35 0.60
CA THR A 16 -7.65 4.33 1.25
C THR A 16 -7.82 4.62 2.74
N LEU A 17 -6.74 4.93 3.48
CA LEU A 17 -6.80 5.27 4.90
C LEU A 17 -7.62 6.53 5.16
N SER A 18 -7.45 7.57 4.32
CA SER A 18 -8.26 8.79 4.40
C SER A 18 -9.74 8.53 4.15
N ALA A 19 -10.08 7.54 3.32
CA ALA A 19 -11.46 7.11 3.11
C ALA A 19 -12.00 6.29 4.30
N LEU A 20 -11.22 5.31 4.77
CA LEU A 20 -11.63 4.41 5.85
C LEU A 20 -11.84 5.12 7.18
N ARG A 21 -11.03 6.13 7.52
CA ARG A 21 -11.20 6.90 8.77
C ARG A 21 -12.50 7.69 8.83
N GLN A 22 -13.18 7.89 7.70
CA GLN A 22 -14.53 8.47 7.66
C GLN A 22 -15.61 7.43 7.94
N LEU A 23 -15.27 6.15 7.93
CA LEU A 23 -16.18 5.03 8.11
C LEU A 23 -16.01 4.34 9.47
N THR A 24 -14.82 4.31 10.06
CA THR A 24 -14.53 3.64 11.33
C THR A 24 -13.28 4.21 11.99
N ASN A 25 -13.18 4.04 13.31
CA ASN A 25 -11.98 4.35 14.08
C ASN A 25 -11.10 3.11 14.35
N GLU A 26 -11.59 1.90 14.02
CA GLU A 26 -10.90 0.62 14.25
C GLU A 26 -10.07 0.23 13.01
N ILE A 27 -9.04 1.04 12.69
CA ILE A 27 -8.20 0.86 11.50
C ILE A 27 -6.80 0.42 11.92
N THR A 28 -6.28 -0.61 11.27
CA THR A 28 -4.84 -0.93 11.31
C THR A 28 -4.28 -0.82 9.89
N ALA A 29 -3.39 0.12 9.67
CA ALA A 29 -2.62 0.21 8.44
C ALA A 29 -1.41 -0.71 8.53
N VAL A 30 -1.27 -1.67 7.63
CA VAL A 30 -0.08 -2.50 7.49
C VAL A 30 0.67 -2.05 6.25
N VAL A 31 1.84 -1.47 6.48
CA VAL A 31 2.55 -0.69 5.48
C VAL A 31 3.77 -1.46 4.96
N THR A 32 3.98 -1.42 3.66
CA THR A 32 5.18 -1.98 3.04
C THR A 32 6.45 -1.28 3.54
N VAL A 33 7.53 -2.04 3.67
CA VAL A 33 8.86 -1.55 4.03
C VAL A 33 9.89 -1.88 2.94
N ALA A 34 9.43 -1.92 1.70
CA ALA A 34 10.24 -2.26 0.53
C ALA A 34 10.58 -1.00 -0.33
N ASP A 35 10.47 0.21 0.25
CA ASP A 35 10.78 1.48 -0.42
C ASP A 35 12.27 1.83 -0.28
N ASN A 36 12.92 2.09 -1.42
CA ASN A 36 14.30 2.58 -1.48
C ASN A 36 14.42 3.93 -2.21
N GLY A 37 13.30 4.63 -2.44
CA GLY A 37 13.25 5.85 -3.22
C GLY A 37 13.43 7.14 -2.39
N GLY A 38 13.86 8.21 -3.06
CA GLY A 38 13.86 9.58 -2.55
C GLY A 38 14.46 9.77 -1.15
N SER A 39 13.68 10.37 -0.25
CA SER A 39 14.11 10.65 1.13
C SER A 39 14.32 9.38 1.96
N SER A 40 13.51 8.33 1.75
CA SER A 40 13.65 7.03 2.44
C SER A 40 14.97 6.34 2.05
N GLY A 41 15.27 6.30 0.76
CA GLY A 41 16.50 5.67 0.25
C GLY A 41 17.75 6.34 0.82
N ARG A 42 17.82 7.67 0.75
CA ARG A 42 18.97 8.42 1.31
C ARG A 42 19.18 8.17 2.81
N LEU A 43 18.10 8.12 3.60
CA LEU A 43 18.21 7.82 5.03
C LEU A 43 18.67 6.38 5.28
N ARG A 44 18.24 5.42 4.45
CA ARG A 44 18.69 4.03 4.55
C ARG A 44 20.15 3.80 4.13
N GLU A 45 20.71 4.68 3.31
CA GLU A 45 22.13 4.66 2.97
C GLU A 45 23.02 5.03 4.18
N GLU A 46 22.49 5.88 5.08
CA GLU A 46 23.25 6.37 6.25
C GLU A 46 22.88 5.61 7.55
N LEU A 47 21.65 5.15 7.67
CA LEU A 47 21.08 4.58 8.90
C LEU A 47 20.45 3.20 8.65
N PRO A 48 20.69 2.20 9.53
CA PRO A 48 20.10 0.86 9.42
C PRO A 48 18.62 0.85 9.88
N ILE A 49 17.77 1.63 9.23
CA ILE A 49 16.36 1.81 9.61
C ILE A 49 15.40 1.29 8.55
N LEU A 50 14.13 1.11 8.95
CA LEU A 50 13.05 0.89 7.99
C LEU A 50 12.86 2.12 7.08
N PRO A 51 12.39 1.96 5.83
CA PRO A 51 12.04 3.09 4.98
C PRO A 51 10.88 3.87 5.59
N PRO A 52 11.06 5.14 6.01
CA PRO A 52 10.04 5.87 6.74
C PRO A 52 8.93 6.44 5.84
N GLY A 53 9.13 6.50 4.51
CA GLY A 53 8.28 7.26 3.60
C GLY A 53 6.81 6.85 3.62
N ASP A 54 6.54 5.58 3.39
CA ASP A 54 5.17 5.05 3.33
C ASP A 54 4.52 5.00 4.73
N LEU A 55 5.30 4.67 5.76
CA LEU A 55 4.86 4.69 7.16
C LEU A 55 4.45 6.10 7.59
N ARG A 56 5.25 7.11 7.25
CA ARG A 56 4.94 8.52 7.44
C ARG A 56 3.64 8.92 6.73
N MET A 57 3.47 8.50 5.49
CA MET A 57 2.26 8.81 4.70
C MET A 57 1.01 8.21 5.32
N ALA A 58 1.10 6.98 5.83
CA ALA A 58 0.01 6.32 6.53
C ALA A 58 -0.34 7.06 7.84
N LEU A 59 0.65 7.45 8.65
CA LEU A 59 0.44 8.26 9.84
C LEU A 59 -0.25 9.58 9.52
N ALA A 60 0.23 10.31 8.51
CA ALA A 60 -0.37 11.59 8.09
C ALA A 60 -1.82 11.41 7.59
N ALA A 61 -2.12 10.32 6.86
CA ALA A 61 -3.46 10.03 6.36
C ALA A 61 -4.46 9.70 7.48
N LEU A 62 -3.98 9.20 8.62
CA LEU A 62 -4.80 8.86 9.78
C LEU A 62 -4.86 9.99 10.83
N CYS A 63 -4.22 11.14 10.63
CA CYS A 63 -4.40 12.31 11.49
C CYS A 63 -5.87 12.74 11.52
N ALA A 64 -6.35 13.25 12.66
CA ALA A 64 -7.70 13.76 12.81
C ALA A 64 -8.01 14.93 11.85
N ASP A 65 -9.30 15.20 11.59
CA ASP A 65 -9.73 16.30 10.72
C ASP A 65 -9.88 17.64 11.48
N ASP A 66 -9.38 17.72 12.71
CA ASP A 66 -9.32 18.95 13.47
C ASP A 66 -8.10 19.83 13.06
N GLU A 67 -7.97 20.99 13.67
CA GLU A 67 -6.85 21.92 13.40
C GLU A 67 -5.51 21.27 13.73
N TRP A 68 -5.43 20.54 14.86
CA TRP A 68 -4.23 19.83 15.27
C TRP A 68 -3.81 18.78 14.23
N GLY A 69 -4.73 17.92 13.84
CA GLY A 69 -4.46 16.85 12.87
C GLY A 69 -4.03 17.39 11.51
N ARG A 70 -4.70 18.44 11.00
CA ARG A 70 -4.30 19.08 9.74
C ARG A 70 -2.92 19.72 9.83
N THR A 71 -2.63 20.41 10.91
CA THR A 71 -1.31 21.03 11.13
C THR A 71 -0.21 19.99 11.13
N TRP A 72 -0.37 18.93 11.91
CA TRP A 72 0.63 17.87 12.00
C TRP A 72 0.75 17.03 10.74
N ALA A 73 -0.35 16.75 10.04
CA ALA A 73 -0.29 16.10 8.74
C ALA A 73 0.54 16.93 7.73
N ASN A 74 0.37 18.25 7.72
CA ASN A 74 1.17 19.15 6.88
C ASN A 74 2.65 19.14 7.30
N ILE A 75 2.96 19.20 8.61
CA ILE A 75 4.32 19.13 9.12
C ILE A 75 4.99 17.81 8.73
N MET A 76 4.30 16.69 8.92
CA MET A 76 4.80 15.36 8.54
C MET A 76 5.12 15.26 7.05
N GLN A 77 4.32 15.92 6.21
CA GLN A 77 4.48 15.91 4.76
C GLN A 77 5.41 17.00 4.23
N HIS A 78 5.78 17.98 5.08
CA HIS A 78 6.65 19.07 4.68
C HIS A 78 7.99 18.54 4.16
N ARG A 79 8.40 19.03 2.99
CA ARG A 79 9.72 18.75 2.42
C ARG A 79 10.58 19.99 2.47
N PHE A 80 11.80 19.79 2.97
CA PHE A 80 12.77 20.88 3.00
C PHE A 80 13.19 21.26 1.57
N GLU A 81 13.26 22.57 1.34
CA GLU A 81 13.80 23.16 0.12
C GLU A 81 15.08 23.91 0.50
N SER A 82 16.21 23.44 0.01
CA SER A 82 17.53 24.02 0.30
C SER A 82 18.56 23.58 -0.73
N ASP A 83 19.70 24.24 -0.78
CA ASP A 83 20.83 23.84 -1.62
C ASP A 83 21.73 22.77 -0.96
N GLY A 84 21.37 22.31 0.25
CA GLY A 84 22.16 21.39 1.05
C GLY A 84 21.56 19.95 1.12
N PRO A 85 22.18 19.11 1.96
CA PRO A 85 21.76 17.68 2.09
C PRO A 85 20.32 17.48 2.54
N LEU A 86 19.72 18.42 3.26
CA LEU A 86 18.31 18.33 3.69
C LEU A 86 17.32 18.49 2.54
N ASN A 87 17.74 18.97 1.37
CA ASN A 87 16.85 19.21 0.24
C ASN A 87 16.04 17.98 -0.12
N GLY A 88 14.72 18.13 -0.18
CA GLY A 88 13.77 17.07 -0.51
C GLY A 88 13.52 16.04 0.60
N HIS A 89 14.19 16.12 1.76
CA HIS A 89 13.83 15.30 2.91
C HIS A 89 12.46 15.71 3.47
N ALA A 90 11.62 14.71 3.78
CA ALA A 90 10.37 14.98 4.48
C ALA A 90 10.63 15.09 6.00
N MET A 91 10.05 16.09 6.65
CA MET A 91 10.19 16.28 8.11
C MET A 91 9.78 15.03 8.89
N GLY A 92 8.67 14.41 8.54
CA GLY A 92 8.22 13.18 9.22
C GLY A 92 9.16 11.99 9.02
N ASN A 93 9.91 11.94 7.92
CA ASN A 93 10.93 10.89 7.74
C ASN A 93 12.09 11.09 8.72
N LEU A 94 12.53 12.32 8.93
CA LEU A 94 13.57 12.66 9.91
C LEU A 94 13.10 12.38 11.34
N LEU A 95 11.85 12.71 11.65
CA LEU A 95 11.25 12.43 12.96
C LEU A 95 11.23 10.92 13.26
N LEU A 96 10.76 10.09 12.31
CA LEU A 96 10.76 8.63 12.46
C LEU A 96 12.17 8.08 12.60
N ALA A 97 13.11 8.53 11.75
CA ALA A 97 14.50 8.12 11.83
C ALA A 97 15.12 8.42 13.19
N SER A 98 14.85 9.62 13.75
CA SER A 98 15.34 10.01 15.08
C SER A 98 14.79 9.10 16.19
N LEU A 99 13.49 8.78 16.15
CA LEU A 99 12.86 7.91 17.14
C LEU A 99 13.35 6.47 17.05
N TRP A 100 13.60 5.95 15.85
CA TRP A 100 14.15 4.62 15.66
C TRP A 100 15.63 4.50 16.04
N ASN A 101 16.37 5.59 15.95
CA ASN A 101 17.74 5.65 16.46
C ASN A 101 17.80 5.61 18.00
N GLU A 102 16.77 6.16 18.66
CA GLU A 102 16.61 6.12 20.13
C GLU A 102 16.06 4.78 20.65
N ASN A 103 15.29 4.06 19.83
CA ASN A 103 14.59 2.84 20.23
C ASN A 103 14.79 1.76 19.16
N GLU A 104 15.24 0.60 19.58
CA GLU A 104 15.49 -0.54 18.70
C GLU A 104 14.21 -1.11 18.06
N ASP A 105 13.04 -0.92 18.70
CA ASP A 105 11.75 -1.39 18.20
C ASP A 105 11.06 -0.32 17.34
N PRO A 106 10.95 -0.54 16.01
CA PRO A 106 10.32 0.42 15.12
C PRO A 106 8.82 0.62 15.40
N VAL A 107 8.13 -0.34 15.97
CA VAL A 107 6.71 -0.25 16.31
C VAL A 107 6.49 0.75 17.44
N VAL A 108 7.34 0.73 18.45
CA VAL A 108 7.29 1.70 19.56
C VAL A 108 7.46 3.13 19.02
N GLY A 109 8.37 3.36 18.08
CA GLY A 109 8.54 4.65 17.44
C GLY A 109 7.29 5.10 16.68
N LEU A 110 6.67 4.19 15.92
CA LEU A 110 5.43 4.47 15.20
C LEU A 110 4.26 4.78 16.14
N ASP A 111 4.11 4.00 17.21
CA ASP A 111 3.06 4.22 18.21
C ASP A 111 3.23 5.58 18.92
N ARG A 112 4.46 6.01 19.23
CA ARG A 112 4.76 7.34 19.82
C ARG A 112 4.37 8.47 18.86
N VAL A 113 4.75 8.35 17.59
CA VAL A 113 4.33 9.34 16.57
C VAL A 113 2.80 9.32 16.42
N GLY A 114 2.19 8.14 16.39
CA GLY A 114 0.74 8.00 16.32
C GLY A 114 0.03 8.72 17.47
N GLN A 115 0.54 8.60 18.70
CA GLN A 115 0.02 9.31 19.87
C GLN A 115 0.21 10.84 19.75
N LEU A 116 1.39 11.32 19.33
CA LEU A 116 1.66 12.74 19.10
C LEU A 116 0.70 13.34 18.08
N LEU A 117 0.44 12.61 16.99
CA LEU A 117 -0.43 13.05 15.91
C LEU A 117 -1.91 12.82 16.19
N LYS A 118 -2.25 12.13 17.27
CA LYS A 118 -3.63 11.69 17.60
C LYS A 118 -4.26 10.94 16.43
N VAL A 119 -3.53 9.99 15.84
CA VAL A 119 -4.02 9.25 14.68
C VAL A 119 -5.23 8.40 15.04
N ILE A 120 -6.15 8.26 14.10
CA ILE A 120 -7.30 7.37 14.18
C ILE A 120 -6.84 5.98 13.72
N GLY A 121 -6.76 5.03 14.67
CA GLY A 121 -6.24 3.69 14.37
C GLY A 121 -4.75 3.53 14.66
N ARG A 122 -4.11 2.56 14.01
CA ARG A 122 -2.70 2.20 14.24
C ARG A 122 -1.95 1.97 12.94
N VAL A 123 -0.67 2.30 12.90
CA VAL A 123 0.22 2.05 11.76
C VAL A 123 1.28 1.03 12.15
N LEU A 124 1.38 -0.04 11.39
CA LEU A 124 2.34 -1.12 11.61
C LEU A 124 3.15 -1.37 10.33
N PRO A 125 4.44 -1.70 10.43
CA PRO A 125 5.20 -2.18 9.28
C PRO A 125 4.82 -3.65 8.98
N MET A 126 4.90 -4.06 7.72
CA MET A 126 4.66 -5.45 7.33
C MET A 126 5.75 -6.40 7.85
N SER A 127 6.95 -5.89 8.07
CA SER A 127 8.12 -6.60 8.57
C SER A 127 8.96 -5.68 9.44
N THR A 128 9.73 -6.23 10.37
CA THR A 128 10.63 -5.49 11.26
C THR A 128 12.00 -5.22 10.63
N VAL A 129 12.26 -5.78 9.45
CA VAL A 129 13.50 -5.55 8.70
C VAL A 129 13.19 -4.82 7.39
N PRO A 130 14.08 -3.94 6.93
CA PRO A 130 13.94 -3.31 5.63
C PRO A 130 14.02 -4.36 4.53
N LEU A 131 13.18 -4.20 3.51
CA LEU A 131 13.11 -5.10 2.37
C LEU A 131 13.56 -4.38 1.10
N ASP A 132 14.14 -5.14 0.17
CA ASP A 132 14.31 -4.71 -1.21
C ASP A 132 13.46 -5.61 -2.11
N ILE A 133 13.16 -5.09 -3.31
CA ILE A 133 12.44 -5.83 -4.34
C ILE A 133 13.39 -6.14 -5.48
N GLU A 134 13.33 -7.36 -5.96
CA GLU A 134 14.01 -7.78 -7.17
C GLU A 134 13.00 -8.36 -8.15
N GLY A 135 13.05 -7.89 -9.39
CA GLY A 135 12.22 -8.35 -10.49
C GLY A 135 13.01 -9.01 -11.58
N THR A 136 12.48 -10.10 -12.12
CA THR A 136 12.99 -10.72 -13.35
C THR A 136 12.11 -10.31 -14.51
N PHE A 137 12.71 -9.81 -15.57
CA PHE A 137 12.01 -9.31 -16.76
C PHE A 137 12.49 -10.00 -18.02
N ASN A 138 11.55 -10.32 -18.91
CA ASN A 138 11.82 -10.72 -20.29
C ASN A 138 11.80 -9.49 -21.19
N THR A 139 12.94 -9.20 -21.80
CA THR A 139 13.11 -8.07 -22.72
C THR A 139 13.41 -8.57 -24.14
N SER A 140 13.44 -7.65 -25.10
CA SER A 140 13.84 -7.98 -26.49
C SER A 140 15.29 -8.48 -26.61
N THR A 141 16.13 -8.21 -25.60
CA THR A 141 17.56 -8.62 -25.56
C THR A 141 17.81 -9.83 -24.68
N GLY A 142 16.76 -10.39 -24.06
CA GLY A 142 16.84 -11.54 -23.17
C GLY A 142 16.31 -11.27 -21.76
N ARG A 143 16.57 -12.22 -20.87
CA ARG A 143 16.16 -12.18 -19.48
C ARG A 143 17.11 -11.32 -18.67
N ILE A 144 16.58 -10.35 -17.90
CA ILE A 144 17.35 -9.49 -17.01
C ILE A 144 16.78 -9.52 -15.60
N VAL A 145 17.64 -9.33 -14.60
CA VAL A 145 17.28 -9.23 -13.18
C VAL A 145 17.57 -7.81 -12.72
N ILE A 146 16.60 -7.16 -12.11
CA ILE A 146 16.67 -5.76 -11.67
C ILE A 146 16.30 -5.73 -10.20
N ARG A 147 17.09 -5.03 -9.38
CA ARG A 147 16.85 -4.83 -7.96
C ARG A 147 16.64 -3.37 -7.65
N GLY A 148 15.71 -3.09 -6.73
CA GLY A 148 15.33 -1.76 -6.28
C GLY A 148 13.92 -1.39 -6.74
N GLN A 149 13.20 -0.69 -5.87
CA GLN A 149 11.80 -0.33 -6.12
C GLN A 149 11.64 0.52 -7.37
N LYS A 150 12.43 1.60 -7.48
CA LYS A 150 12.35 2.53 -8.60
C LYS A 150 12.77 1.86 -9.90
N GLU A 151 13.85 1.08 -9.83
CA GLU A 151 14.43 0.36 -10.96
C GLU A 151 13.45 -0.69 -11.50
N VAL A 152 12.81 -1.46 -10.60
CA VAL A 152 11.79 -2.46 -10.96
C VAL A 152 10.54 -1.78 -11.54
N ALA A 153 10.07 -0.68 -10.92
CA ALA A 153 8.89 0.05 -11.40
C ALA A 153 9.08 0.68 -12.79
N THR A 154 10.33 1.04 -13.14
CA THR A 154 10.66 1.68 -14.42
C THR A 154 11.26 0.71 -15.46
N ALA A 155 11.35 -0.58 -15.11
CA ALA A 155 11.93 -1.60 -15.97
C ALA A 155 11.14 -1.77 -17.26
N LYS A 156 11.85 -1.88 -18.37
CA LYS A 156 11.26 -2.20 -19.66
C LYS A 156 11.25 -3.72 -19.87
N GLY A 157 10.12 -4.25 -20.29
CA GLY A 157 9.93 -5.66 -20.55
C GLY A 157 8.74 -6.25 -19.79
N ARG A 158 8.44 -7.52 -20.06
CA ARG A 158 7.38 -8.24 -19.36
C ARG A 158 7.94 -8.83 -18.09
N ILE A 159 7.32 -8.52 -16.95
CA ILE A 159 7.70 -9.13 -15.68
C ILE A 159 7.41 -10.63 -15.71
N GLU A 160 8.38 -11.41 -15.26
CA GLU A 160 8.29 -12.87 -15.10
C GLU A 160 8.06 -13.23 -13.63
N SER A 161 8.83 -12.60 -12.72
CA SER A 161 8.71 -12.85 -11.28
C SER A 161 9.24 -11.67 -10.46
N LEU A 162 8.75 -11.59 -9.23
CA LEU A 162 9.23 -10.70 -8.17
C LEU A 162 9.70 -11.54 -6.98
N ARG A 163 10.70 -11.05 -6.25
CA ARG A 163 11.07 -11.58 -4.93
C ARG A 163 11.46 -10.46 -3.98
N LEU A 164 11.34 -10.72 -2.69
CA LEU A 164 11.84 -9.85 -1.63
C LEU A 164 13.28 -10.25 -1.23
N ILE A 165 14.04 -9.26 -0.80
CA ILE A 165 15.38 -9.47 -0.23
C ILE A 165 15.40 -8.77 1.14
N PRO A 166 15.67 -9.52 2.24
CA PRO A 166 15.93 -10.96 2.27
C PRO A 166 14.71 -11.80 1.86
N GLU A 167 14.97 -13.00 1.37
CA GLU A 167 13.90 -13.97 1.08
C GLU A 167 13.25 -14.45 2.38
N ASN A 168 11.93 -14.70 2.32
CA ASN A 168 11.13 -15.17 3.45
C ASN A 168 11.26 -14.27 4.70
N PRO A 169 11.03 -12.95 4.58
CA PRO A 169 11.13 -12.07 5.72
C PRO A 169 10.08 -12.42 6.78
N GLN A 170 10.42 -12.18 8.04
CA GLN A 170 9.49 -12.41 9.14
C GLN A 170 8.42 -11.31 9.17
N ALA A 171 7.18 -11.73 9.30
CA ALA A 171 6.08 -10.82 9.56
C ALA A 171 6.09 -10.33 11.01
N LEU A 172 5.62 -9.11 11.22
CA LEU A 172 5.38 -8.59 12.55
C LEU A 172 4.20 -9.34 13.22
N LEU A 173 4.35 -9.76 14.47
CA LEU A 173 3.29 -10.48 15.19
C LEU A 173 2.01 -9.65 15.36
N GLU A 174 2.14 -8.36 15.62
CA GLU A 174 1.02 -7.42 15.71
C GLU A 174 0.25 -7.35 14.39
N THR A 175 0.95 -7.35 13.26
CA THR A 175 0.35 -7.40 11.92
C THR A 175 -0.45 -8.69 11.73
N LEU A 176 0.13 -9.85 12.08
CA LEU A 176 -0.56 -11.13 11.99
C LEU A 176 -1.80 -11.17 12.89
N ASN A 177 -1.71 -10.63 14.09
CA ASN A 177 -2.85 -10.52 15.01
C ASN A 177 -3.95 -9.60 14.47
N ALA A 178 -3.57 -8.44 13.91
CA ALA A 178 -4.54 -7.53 13.30
C ALA A 178 -5.30 -8.20 12.14
N ILE A 179 -4.59 -8.90 11.23
CA ILE A 179 -5.19 -9.64 10.12
C ILE A 179 -6.16 -10.73 10.63
N ARG A 180 -5.79 -11.45 11.70
CA ARG A 180 -6.59 -12.55 12.25
C ARG A 180 -7.93 -12.08 12.83
N VAL A 181 -7.96 -10.90 13.46
CA VAL A 181 -9.17 -10.37 14.14
C VAL A 181 -9.93 -9.35 13.32
N ALA A 182 -9.49 -9.07 12.09
CA ALA A 182 -10.16 -8.14 11.21
C ALA A 182 -11.54 -8.65 10.76
N ASP A 183 -12.48 -7.74 10.56
CA ASP A 183 -13.74 -7.98 9.88
C ASP A 183 -13.57 -7.77 8.36
N TRP A 184 -12.74 -6.77 7.99
CA TRP A 184 -12.43 -6.42 6.62
C TRP A 184 -10.94 -6.21 6.41
N ILE A 185 -10.48 -6.56 5.22
CA ILE A 185 -9.13 -6.27 4.75
C ILE A 185 -9.23 -5.57 3.40
N THR A 186 -8.56 -4.42 3.26
CA THR A 186 -8.34 -3.79 1.96
C THR A 186 -6.90 -4.01 1.52
N MET A 187 -6.69 -4.29 0.23
CA MET A 187 -5.37 -4.44 -0.39
C MET A 187 -5.28 -3.46 -1.56
N GLY A 188 -4.27 -2.59 -1.55
CA GLY A 188 -4.15 -1.50 -2.51
C GLY A 188 -5.11 -0.33 -2.26
N PRO A 189 -5.22 0.61 -3.24
CA PRO A 189 -4.43 0.69 -4.46
C PRO A 189 -2.97 1.04 -4.16
N GLY A 190 -2.13 1.06 -5.17
CA GLY A 190 -0.73 1.45 -5.05
C GLY A 190 0.13 0.70 -6.07
N SER A 191 1.43 1.03 -6.09
CA SER A 191 2.38 0.28 -6.91
C SER A 191 2.22 -1.23 -6.68
N TRP A 192 1.97 -1.97 -7.74
CA TRP A 192 1.82 -3.43 -7.64
C TRP A 192 3.07 -4.06 -7.06
N PHE A 193 4.23 -3.68 -7.57
CA PHE A 193 5.48 -4.33 -7.21
C PHE A 193 5.96 -3.95 -5.81
N SER A 194 5.80 -2.70 -5.40
CA SER A 194 6.36 -2.22 -4.13
C SER A 194 5.36 -2.07 -2.99
N SER A 195 4.05 -1.93 -3.31
CA SER A 195 3.04 -1.63 -2.28
C SER A 195 2.01 -2.73 -2.09
N VAL A 196 1.70 -3.53 -3.12
CA VAL A 196 0.66 -4.58 -3.04
C VAL A 196 1.27 -5.97 -2.95
N MET A 197 2.07 -6.36 -3.95
CA MET A 197 2.64 -7.70 -4.04
C MET A 197 3.53 -8.09 -2.86
N PRO A 198 4.35 -7.19 -2.25
CA PRO A 198 5.17 -7.54 -1.09
C PRO A 198 4.38 -8.17 0.06
N HIS A 199 3.13 -7.75 0.26
CA HIS A 199 2.26 -8.32 1.29
C HIS A 199 1.94 -9.80 1.09
N LEU A 200 1.97 -10.28 -0.17
CA LEU A 200 1.79 -11.70 -0.52
C LEU A 200 3.10 -12.49 -0.47
N MET A 201 4.23 -11.80 -0.37
CA MET A 201 5.57 -12.40 -0.45
C MET A 201 6.21 -12.59 0.93
N VAL A 202 5.51 -12.20 2.00
CA VAL A 202 5.86 -12.52 3.39
C VAL A 202 5.08 -13.77 3.79
N PRO A 203 5.72 -14.95 3.94
CA PRO A 203 5.02 -16.22 4.03
C PRO A 203 3.98 -16.30 5.14
N MET A 204 4.34 -15.84 6.37
CA MET A 204 3.42 -15.85 7.51
C MET A 204 2.24 -14.88 7.31
N GLN A 205 2.46 -13.74 6.65
CA GLN A 205 1.39 -12.79 6.36
C GLN A 205 0.46 -13.33 5.27
N GLN A 206 1.02 -13.96 4.23
CA GLN A 206 0.22 -14.63 3.20
C GLN A 206 -0.67 -15.73 3.81
N ASP A 207 -0.11 -16.61 4.66
CA ASP A 207 -0.88 -17.64 5.37
C ASP A 207 -1.99 -17.03 6.24
N ALA A 208 -1.70 -15.94 6.96
CA ALA A 208 -2.70 -15.23 7.75
C ALA A 208 -3.83 -14.65 6.87
N LEU A 209 -3.49 -14.09 5.69
CA LEU A 209 -4.48 -13.57 4.73
C LEU A 209 -5.35 -14.68 4.12
N ILE A 210 -4.78 -15.86 3.88
CA ILE A 210 -5.52 -17.02 3.37
C ILE A 210 -6.49 -17.55 4.44
N ARG A 211 -6.04 -17.66 5.70
CA ARG A 211 -6.81 -18.31 6.78
C ARG A 211 -7.82 -17.40 7.47
N THR A 212 -7.66 -16.08 7.40
CA THR A 212 -8.60 -15.18 8.05
C THR A 212 -10.00 -15.28 7.48
N LYS A 213 -11.01 -15.11 8.35
CA LYS A 213 -12.42 -15.01 7.97
C LYS A 213 -12.82 -13.60 7.51
N ALA A 214 -11.91 -12.63 7.61
CA ALA A 214 -12.15 -11.26 7.17
C ALA A 214 -12.53 -11.23 5.69
N LYS A 215 -13.52 -10.42 5.33
CA LYS A 215 -13.83 -10.13 3.93
C LYS A 215 -12.73 -9.27 3.32
N LYS A 216 -12.42 -9.50 2.07
CA LYS A 216 -11.28 -8.89 1.39
C LYS A 216 -11.71 -8.10 0.18
N ILE A 217 -11.23 -6.86 0.11
CA ILE A 217 -11.44 -5.94 -1.03
C ILE A 217 -10.08 -5.66 -1.65
N LEU A 218 -9.89 -6.07 -2.89
CA LEU A 218 -8.74 -5.67 -3.69
C LEU A 218 -9.12 -4.42 -4.49
N ILE A 219 -8.38 -3.33 -4.31
CA ILE A 219 -8.60 -2.05 -5.00
C ILE A 219 -7.56 -1.91 -6.09
N LEU A 220 -8.00 -1.87 -7.34
CA LEU A 220 -7.11 -1.80 -8.48
C LEU A 220 -6.62 -0.37 -8.73
N ASN A 221 -5.44 -0.28 -9.34
CA ASN A 221 -4.88 0.99 -9.77
C ASN A 221 -5.73 1.61 -10.90
N LEU A 222 -5.61 2.92 -10.99
CA LEU A 222 -6.11 3.67 -12.12
C LEU A 222 -5.13 3.48 -13.28
N ASP A 223 -5.66 3.16 -14.46
CA ASP A 223 -4.85 3.12 -15.67
C ASP A 223 -4.29 4.53 -15.95
N ALA A 224 -3.00 4.63 -16.05
CA ALA A 224 -2.31 5.79 -16.61
C ALA A 224 -2.17 5.58 -18.13
N SER A 225 -3.28 5.58 -18.84
CA SER A 225 -3.35 5.33 -20.29
C SER A 225 -2.56 6.33 -21.14
N ASN A 226 -2.04 7.38 -20.51
CA ASN A 226 -1.04 8.31 -21.05
C ASN A 226 0.29 8.13 -20.31
N ALA A 227 0.65 6.89 -19.99
CA ALA A 227 1.85 6.55 -19.28
C ALA A 227 3.05 7.37 -19.74
N THR A 228 3.47 8.28 -18.94
CA THR A 228 4.84 8.73 -18.93
C THR A 228 5.70 7.48 -18.73
N LEU A 229 6.62 7.25 -19.65
CA LEU A 229 7.54 6.12 -19.66
C LEU A 229 8.01 5.78 -18.24
N GLY A 230 7.73 4.57 -17.79
CA GLY A 230 8.22 4.06 -16.52
C GLY A 230 7.16 3.71 -15.48
N GLU A 231 5.90 3.51 -15.84
CA GLU A 231 4.89 3.01 -14.93
C GLU A 231 4.81 1.48 -14.97
N GLU A 232 4.68 0.89 -13.79
CA GLU A 232 4.50 -0.54 -13.59
C GLU A 232 3.33 -1.05 -14.45
N PHE A 233 3.53 -2.16 -15.15
CA PHE A 233 2.52 -2.73 -16.02
C PHE A 233 1.99 -1.76 -17.09
N ALA A 234 2.79 -0.80 -17.56
CA ALA A 234 2.38 0.07 -18.65
C ALA A 234 1.81 -0.74 -19.81
N GLY A 235 0.54 -0.51 -20.15
CA GLY A 235 -0.18 -1.24 -21.19
C GLY A 235 -0.84 -2.54 -20.73
N SER A 236 -0.68 -2.98 -19.48
CA SER A 236 -1.40 -4.13 -18.93
C SER A 236 -2.85 -3.78 -18.60
N THR A 237 -3.70 -4.79 -18.62
CA THR A 237 -5.11 -4.66 -18.31
C THR A 237 -5.39 -4.98 -16.83
N PRO A 238 -6.52 -4.52 -16.27
CA PRO A 238 -6.92 -4.89 -14.91
C PRO A 238 -6.98 -6.40 -14.68
N GLU A 239 -7.42 -7.18 -15.67
CA GLU A 239 -7.45 -8.64 -15.61
C GLU A 239 -6.07 -9.27 -15.55
N GLU A 240 -5.07 -8.72 -16.26
CA GLU A 240 -3.67 -9.19 -16.18
C GLU A 240 -3.09 -8.91 -14.79
N HIS A 241 -3.45 -7.78 -14.17
CA HIS A 241 -3.10 -7.48 -12.79
C HIS A 241 -3.66 -8.52 -11.82
N LEU A 242 -4.93 -8.92 -11.99
CA LEU A 242 -5.56 -9.94 -11.16
C LEU A 242 -4.90 -11.32 -11.37
N ASP A 243 -4.58 -11.68 -12.59
CA ASP A 243 -3.91 -12.94 -12.89
C ASP A 243 -2.50 -13.00 -12.28
N PHE A 244 -1.77 -11.89 -12.33
CA PHE A 244 -0.46 -11.78 -11.68
C PHE A 244 -0.58 -11.89 -10.15
N PHE A 245 -1.53 -11.19 -9.54
CA PHE A 245 -1.81 -11.29 -8.11
C PHE A 245 -2.16 -12.72 -7.69
N HIS A 246 -3.06 -13.36 -8.43
CA HIS A 246 -3.47 -14.74 -8.18
C HIS A 246 -2.31 -15.73 -8.30
N SER A 247 -1.36 -15.50 -9.20
CA SER A 247 -0.20 -16.40 -9.37
C SER A 247 0.70 -16.48 -8.13
N TYR A 248 0.73 -15.42 -7.29
CA TYR A 248 1.53 -15.38 -6.05
C TYR A 248 0.81 -15.98 -4.85
N ALA A 249 -0.52 -15.98 -4.85
CA ALA A 249 -1.33 -16.50 -3.76
C ALA A 249 -2.58 -17.22 -4.30
N PRO A 250 -2.43 -18.40 -4.95
CA PRO A 250 -3.55 -19.10 -5.60
C PRO A 250 -4.68 -19.49 -4.64
N GLU A 251 -4.36 -19.69 -3.36
CA GLU A 251 -5.35 -20.05 -2.33
C GLU A 251 -6.05 -18.85 -1.71
N LEU A 252 -5.54 -17.64 -1.95
CA LEU A 252 -6.12 -16.42 -1.39
C LEU A 252 -7.46 -16.12 -2.06
N LYS A 253 -8.50 -16.04 -1.25
CA LYS A 253 -9.83 -15.61 -1.69
C LYS A 253 -10.01 -14.13 -1.44
N ILE A 254 -10.63 -13.43 -2.39
CA ILE A 254 -11.12 -12.06 -2.24
C ILE A 254 -12.64 -12.06 -2.34
N ASP A 255 -13.31 -11.11 -1.72
CA ASP A 255 -14.78 -10.97 -1.82
C ASP A 255 -15.15 -9.97 -2.90
N TYR A 256 -14.37 -8.88 -3.01
CA TYR A 256 -14.62 -7.81 -3.97
C TYR A 256 -13.34 -7.34 -4.64
N CYS A 257 -13.47 -6.98 -5.91
CA CYS A 257 -12.48 -6.27 -6.70
C CYS A 257 -13.07 -4.91 -7.06
N LEU A 258 -12.62 -3.84 -6.38
CA LEU A 258 -13.06 -2.46 -6.67
C LEU A 258 -12.16 -1.86 -7.76
N VAL A 259 -12.75 -1.39 -8.82
CA VAL A 259 -12.06 -0.87 -10.00
C VAL A 259 -12.73 0.40 -10.50
N ASP A 260 -11.94 1.35 -11.01
CA ASP A 260 -12.51 2.53 -11.66
C ASP A 260 -13.19 2.15 -12.99
N SER A 261 -14.41 2.63 -13.20
CA SER A 261 -15.18 2.31 -14.39
C SER A 261 -14.49 2.70 -15.69
N SER A 262 -13.65 3.75 -15.65
CA SER A 262 -12.96 4.25 -16.84
C SER A 262 -11.84 3.34 -17.36
N VAL A 263 -11.34 2.39 -16.52
CA VAL A 263 -10.28 1.46 -16.94
C VAL A 263 -10.81 0.09 -17.38
N VAL A 264 -12.10 -0.17 -17.19
CA VAL A 264 -12.72 -1.44 -17.57
C VAL A 264 -12.97 -1.46 -19.07
N ARG A 265 -12.16 -2.21 -19.80
CA ARG A 265 -12.30 -2.37 -21.28
C ARG A 265 -13.06 -3.65 -21.64
N ASN A 266 -12.88 -4.72 -20.84
CA ASN A 266 -13.52 -6.01 -21.03
C ASN A 266 -14.07 -6.52 -19.70
N SER A 267 -15.34 -6.20 -19.41
CA SER A 267 -15.98 -6.60 -18.14
C SER A 267 -16.02 -8.11 -17.96
N LYS A 268 -16.28 -8.88 -19.02
CA LYS A 268 -16.35 -10.35 -18.92
C LYS A 268 -14.99 -10.97 -18.57
N ALA A 269 -13.91 -10.47 -19.14
CA ALA A 269 -12.56 -10.94 -18.82
C ALA A 269 -12.20 -10.59 -17.38
N LEU A 270 -12.52 -9.38 -16.94
CA LEU A 270 -12.28 -8.91 -15.57
C LEU A 270 -13.09 -9.70 -14.54
N ASP A 271 -14.39 -9.95 -14.81
CA ASP A 271 -15.25 -10.79 -13.97
C ASP A 271 -14.69 -12.22 -13.87
N SER A 272 -14.23 -12.78 -15.00
CA SER A 272 -13.64 -14.11 -15.02
C SER A 272 -12.33 -14.16 -14.21
N ALA A 273 -11.47 -13.16 -14.30
CA ALA A 273 -10.24 -13.08 -13.53
C ALA A 273 -10.53 -12.95 -12.02
N ALA A 274 -11.46 -12.08 -11.63
CA ALA A 274 -11.86 -11.94 -10.23
C ALA A 274 -12.49 -13.22 -9.67
N ALA A 275 -13.30 -13.91 -10.47
CA ALA A 275 -13.98 -15.15 -10.08
C ALA A 275 -13.01 -16.30 -9.79
N LYS A 276 -11.79 -16.34 -10.36
CA LYS A 276 -10.74 -17.32 -10.01
C LYS A 276 -10.41 -17.26 -8.51
N MET A 277 -10.47 -16.08 -7.93
CA MET A 277 -10.23 -15.82 -6.49
C MET A 277 -11.53 -15.77 -5.67
N GLY A 278 -12.69 -16.07 -6.27
CA GLY A 278 -14.00 -15.99 -5.60
C GLY A 278 -14.58 -14.58 -5.50
N GLY A 279 -13.94 -13.58 -6.11
CA GLY A 279 -14.32 -12.18 -6.00
C GLY A 279 -15.40 -11.74 -6.97
N ARG A 280 -16.11 -10.66 -6.61
CA ARG A 280 -17.04 -9.92 -7.48
C ARG A 280 -16.44 -8.57 -7.86
N VAL A 281 -16.54 -8.21 -9.13
CA VAL A 281 -16.12 -6.89 -9.61
C VAL A 281 -17.15 -5.83 -9.20
N VAL A 282 -16.65 -4.73 -8.66
CA VAL A 282 -17.40 -3.51 -8.41
C VAL A 282 -16.75 -2.40 -9.22
N ALA A 283 -17.32 -2.11 -10.39
CA ALA A 283 -16.88 -1.02 -11.25
C ALA A 283 -17.59 0.28 -10.81
N ALA A 284 -16.83 1.28 -10.41
CA ALA A 284 -17.34 2.52 -9.86
C ALA A 284 -16.49 3.72 -10.29
N ASP A 285 -17.04 4.93 -10.24
CA ASP A 285 -16.26 6.15 -10.40
C ASP A 285 -15.50 6.43 -9.10
N ILE A 286 -14.19 6.10 -9.08
CA ILE A 286 -13.31 6.32 -7.93
C ILE A 286 -12.09 7.19 -8.26
N ARG A 287 -12.02 7.70 -9.50
CA ARG A 287 -10.96 8.59 -9.96
C ARG A 287 -11.24 10.03 -9.54
N LYS A 288 -10.18 10.78 -9.16
CA LYS A 288 -10.30 12.19 -8.72
C LYS A 288 -10.83 13.10 -9.83
N ALA A 289 -10.34 12.92 -11.05
CA ALA A 289 -10.78 13.65 -12.25
C ALA A 289 -10.40 12.83 -13.48
N PRO A 290 -11.03 13.05 -14.64
CA PRO A 290 -10.65 12.39 -15.87
C PRO A 290 -9.15 12.54 -16.16
N GLY A 291 -8.46 11.42 -16.42
CA GLY A 291 -7.01 11.37 -16.66
C GLY A 291 -6.14 11.48 -15.40
N SER A 292 -6.70 11.67 -14.20
CA SER A 292 -5.94 11.67 -12.95
C SER A 292 -5.41 10.27 -12.63
N VAL A 293 -4.20 10.19 -12.12
CA VAL A 293 -3.62 8.96 -11.56
C VAL A 293 -3.96 8.77 -10.07
N HIS A 294 -4.74 9.68 -9.49
CA HIS A 294 -5.11 9.66 -8.08
C HIS A 294 -6.58 9.28 -7.89
N HIS A 295 -6.83 8.45 -6.88
CA HIS A 295 -8.17 8.13 -6.41
C HIS A 295 -8.78 9.34 -5.66
N ASP A 296 -10.10 9.45 -5.73
CA ASP A 296 -10.86 10.43 -4.97
C ASP A 296 -11.25 9.83 -3.61
N VAL A 297 -10.89 10.49 -2.53
CA VAL A 297 -11.13 10.02 -1.17
C VAL A 297 -12.64 9.92 -0.88
N SER A 298 -13.44 10.90 -1.30
CA SER A 298 -14.88 10.92 -1.04
C SER A 298 -15.61 9.81 -1.79
N LYS A 299 -15.22 9.59 -3.06
CA LYS A 299 -15.76 8.49 -3.86
C LYS A 299 -15.36 7.12 -3.31
N LEU A 300 -14.09 6.95 -2.88
CA LEU A 300 -13.64 5.73 -2.20
C LEU A 300 -14.46 5.49 -0.92
N THR A 301 -14.66 6.54 -0.09
CA THR A 301 -15.48 6.45 1.13
C THR A 301 -16.87 5.94 0.82
N LEU A 302 -17.52 6.52 -0.20
CA LEU A 302 -18.87 6.13 -0.60
C LEU A 302 -18.94 4.64 -1.01
N HIS A 303 -18.04 4.22 -1.90
CA HIS A 303 -18.09 2.85 -2.44
C HIS A 303 -17.61 1.80 -1.44
N LEU A 304 -16.60 2.09 -0.63
CA LEU A 304 -16.18 1.21 0.47
C LEU A 304 -17.31 1.09 1.52
N GLY A 305 -17.97 2.19 1.87
CA GLY A 305 -19.13 2.18 2.76
C GLY A 305 -20.28 1.31 2.23
N HIS A 306 -20.58 1.39 0.95
CA HIS A 306 -21.61 0.53 0.32
C HIS A 306 -21.22 -0.95 0.33
N ILE A 307 -19.95 -1.29 0.06
CA ILE A 307 -19.46 -2.68 0.07
C ILE A 307 -19.49 -3.25 1.49
N MET A 308 -18.99 -2.50 2.46
CA MET A 308 -18.84 -2.95 3.85
C MET A 308 -20.16 -2.93 4.64
N GLY A 309 -21.15 -2.12 4.18
CA GLY A 309 -22.48 -2.03 4.77
C GLY A 309 -22.57 -1.13 6.02
N PRO A 310 -23.80 -0.93 6.56
CA PRO A 310 -24.09 0.11 7.56
C PRO A 310 -23.56 -0.15 8.99
N LYS A 311 -22.86 -1.24 9.26
CA LYS A 311 -22.31 -1.56 10.59
C LYS A 311 -20.99 -0.86 10.93
N LEU A 312 -20.58 0.13 10.12
CA LEU A 312 -19.31 0.82 10.29
C LEU A 312 -19.35 1.91 11.37
N VAL A 313 -20.53 2.49 11.59
CA VAL A 313 -20.75 3.56 12.58
C VAL A 313 -21.63 3.02 13.70
N GLY A 314 -21.04 2.84 14.85
CA GLY A 314 -21.74 2.49 16.09
C GLY A 314 -21.39 3.48 17.18
#